data_628ed1406a361d977d73e5dbece0b74b
#
_entry.id   628ed1406a361d977d73e5dbece0b74b
#
_cell.length_a   1.000
_cell.length_b   1.000
_cell.length_c   1.000
_cell.angle_alpha   90.00
_cell.angle_beta   90.00
_cell.angle_gamma   90.00
#
_symmetry.space_group_name_H-M   'P 1'
#
loop_
_entity.id
_entity.type
_entity.pdbx_description
1 polymer ?
#
loop_
_entity_poly.entity_id
_entity_poly.type
_entity_poly.pdbx_seq_one_letter_code
_entity_poly.pdbx_strand_id
1 'polypeptide(L)'
;MDKKTLLLVFTLILFKYSYLAAQYPTIPREVQEEASKLMKETQRQSDLAWEKALPVIEEEAKAGRPYIPWAARPSDLPQANIPAFPGAEGGGTYSFGGRGGKVITVTNLNDRGPGSLRDACEQGGARIVVFNVSGIIRLQSPLIVRAPYITIAGQTAPGDGICVAGESFWINTHDVVIRHMRFRRGETWVGRRDDAIGGNPVGNIMLDHISASWGLDENMSIYRHMWNDSTGKSDLKLGTVNITIQNSIFSEALDTWNHSFGSTLGGENCSFMRNLWANNTGRNPSIGWNGVFNFVNNVIFNWMHRSVDGGDYTAKYNIINNYYKPGPVTPKEGPVGHRLLKPESGRSQLARKVYGMAFVNGNVVEGNGRVTNDNWDGGVQVEDLPDAGDYTDNIRSESPLAMPDMTIMDAYEAYDFVLENAGATLPKRDPVDERIARVVKTGVIEYAEKIKLDDIPKFEHRRLPDDSYKSGIITDIRQVGGYPVYKGVPYKDSDRDGMPDWWEEKFDLNPNDAADANGDINGDGYTNIEKYINGINPETKIDWRNPKFNYDTLRAKGNLHARIQDEKR
;
A
#
# COMPACT_ATOMS: atom_id res chain seq x y z
N MET A 1 -1.45 24.94 53.15
CA MET A 1 -0.58 25.13 51.97
C MET A 1 -0.39 26.62 51.77
N ASP A 2 0.83 27.10 51.72
CA ASP A 2 1.06 28.52 51.54
C ASP A 2 0.87 28.92 50.08
N LYS A 3 0.68 30.24 49.82
CA LYS A 3 0.43 30.78 48.47
C LYS A 3 1.55 30.45 47.45
N LYS A 4 2.79 30.24 47.95
CA LYS A 4 3.95 29.88 47.10
C LYS A 4 3.87 28.42 46.66
N THR A 5 3.45 27.51 47.53
CA THR A 5 3.25 26.10 47.22
C THR A 5 2.09 25.90 46.26
N LEU A 6 1.01 26.70 46.40
CA LEU A 6 -0.12 26.66 45.46
C LEU A 6 0.27 27.19 44.07
N LEU A 7 1.10 28.24 43.99
CA LEU A 7 1.58 28.79 42.73
C LEU A 7 2.53 27.82 42.00
N LEU A 8 3.39 27.12 42.75
CA LEU A 8 4.31 26.12 42.19
C LEU A 8 3.57 24.88 41.64
N VAL A 9 2.51 24.45 42.33
CA VAL A 9 1.67 23.34 41.87
C VAL A 9 0.87 23.75 40.63
N PHE A 10 0.35 24.97 40.56
CA PHE A 10 -0.35 25.49 39.39
C PHE A 10 0.59 25.65 38.19
N THR A 11 1.82 26.12 38.40
CA THR A 11 2.84 26.24 37.36
C THR A 11 3.28 24.88 36.85
N LEU A 12 3.45 23.88 37.73
CA LEU A 12 3.78 22.50 37.35
C LEU A 12 2.63 21.79 36.58
N ILE A 13 1.37 22.09 36.91
CA ILE A 13 0.21 21.57 36.21
C ILE A 13 0.09 22.22 34.81
N LEU A 14 0.32 23.54 34.71
CA LEU A 14 0.35 24.23 33.43
C LEU A 14 1.49 23.74 32.52
N PHE A 15 2.67 23.45 33.08
CA PHE A 15 3.77 22.84 32.31
C PHE A 15 3.47 21.39 31.87
N LYS A 16 2.75 20.59 32.65
CA LYS A 16 2.32 19.24 32.23
C LYS A 16 1.25 19.30 31.14
N TYR A 17 0.34 20.28 31.17
CA TYR A 17 -0.67 20.45 30.11
C TYR A 17 -0.09 21.00 28.81
N SER A 18 0.94 21.85 28.87
CA SER A 18 1.62 22.34 27.66
C SER A 18 2.42 21.25 26.92
N TYR A 19 2.91 20.23 27.63
CA TYR A 19 3.59 19.10 26.98
C TYR A 19 2.64 18.11 26.26
N LEU A 20 1.36 18.07 26.61
CA LEU A 20 0.36 17.21 25.97
C LEU A 20 -0.29 17.84 24.72
N ALA A 21 -0.25 19.19 24.60
CA ALA A 21 -0.84 19.90 23.46
C ALA A 21 0.08 20.04 22.25
N ALA A 22 1.38 19.67 22.37
CA ALA A 22 2.41 19.91 21.35
C ALA A 22 2.81 18.66 20.54
N GLN A 23 1.95 17.63 20.48
CA GLN A 23 2.32 16.41 19.77
C GLN A 23 2.31 16.58 18.24
N TYR A 24 1.50 17.49 17.73
CA TYR A 24 1.37 17.76 16.28
C TYR A 24 1.24 19.27 16.03
N PRO A 25 1.84 19.80 14.96
CA PRO A 25 1.62 21.19 14.56
C PRO A 25 0.13 21.44 14.28
N THR A 26 -0.34 22.60 14.64
CA THR A 26 -1.71 23.03 14.34
C THR A 26 -1.77 23.50 12.89
N ILE A 27 -2.61 22.87 12.09
CA ILE A 27 -2.88 23.33 10.72
C ILE A 27 -3.63 24.65 10.80
N PRO A 28 -3.21 25.72 10.08
CA PRO A 28 -3.91 26.99 10.06
C PRO A 28 -5.38 26.84 9.68
N ARG A 29 -6.26 27.61 10.32
CA ARG A 29 -7.71 27.49 10.15
C ARG A 29 -8.14 27.68 8.70
N GLU A 30 -7.57 28.65 8.01
CA GLU A 30 -7.84 28.94 6.59
C GLU A 30 -7.55 27.73 5.71
N VAL A 31 -6.41 27.06 5.94
CA VAL A 31 -5.99 25.85 5.24
C VAL A 31 -6.93 24.67 5.54
N GLN A 32 -7.40 24.55 6.79
CA GLN A 32 -8.41 23.53 7.16
C GLN A 32 -9.76 23.79 6.48
N GLU A 33 -10.18 25.06 6.38
CA GLU A 33 -11.43 25.45 5.73
C GLU A 33 -11.38 25.17 4.22
N GLU A 34 -10.25 25.44 3.55
CA GLU A 34 -10.04 25.08 2.14
C GLU A 34 -10.07 23.57 1.92
N ALA A 35 -9.36 22.80 2.75
CA ALA A 35 -9.38 21.35 2.70
C ALA A 35 -10.80 20.79 2.92
N SER A 36 -11.57 21.39 3.83
CA SER A 36 -12.94 20.99 4.10
C SER A 36 -13.87 21.26 2.90
N LYS A 37 -13.67 22.38 2.19
CA LYS A 37 -14.42 22.68 0.95
C LYS A 37 -14.07 21.67 -0.15
N LEU A 38 -12.78 21.40 -0.34
CA LEU A 38 -12.31 20.42 -1.31
C LEU A 38 -12.93 19.03 -1.02
N MET A 39 -12.93 18.60 0.23
CA MET A 39 -13.48 17.29 0.62
C MET A 39 -14.99 17.20 0.40
N LYS A 40 -15.74 18.27 0.70
CA LYS A 40 -17.19 18.32 0.42
C LYS A 40 -17.47 18.21 -1.09
N GLU A 41 -16.70 18.92 -1.92
CA GLU A 41 -16.84 18.83 -3.37
C GLU A 41 -16.42 17.48 -3.90
N THR A 42 -15.32 16.90 -3.37
CA THR A 42 -14.89 15.54 -3.70
C THR A 42 -15.97 14.52 -3.40
N GLN A 43 -16.59 14.58 -2.22
CA GLN A 43 -17.68 13.69 -1.85
C GLN A 43 -18.89 13.85 -2.78
N ARG A 44 -19.30 15.10 -3.07
CA ARG A 44 -20.41 15.38 -3.99
C ARG A 44 -20.16 14.81 -5.40
N GLN A 45 -18.94 14.97 -5.94
CA GLN A 45 -18.58 14.41 -7.25
C GLN A 45 -18.55 12.87 -7.22
N SER A 46 -18.02 12.29 -6.15
CA SER A 46 -18.03 10.86 -5.95
C SER A 46 -19.45 10.27 -5.83
N ASP A 47 -20.37 11.00 -5.19
CA ASP A 47 -21.78 10.58 -5.10
C ASP A 47 -22.48 10.63 -6.46
N LEU A 48 -22.24 11.66 -7.26
CA LEU A 48 -22.75 11.75 -8.63
C LEU A 48 -22.20 10.64 -9.54
N ALA A 49 -20.93 10.28 -9.37
CA ALA A 49 -20.34 9.16 -10.11
C ALA A 49 -20.96 7.83 -9.65
N TRP A 50 -21.17 7.64 -8.35
CA TRP A 50 -21.83 6.48 -7.78
C TRP A 50 -23.26 6.30 -8.28
N GLU A 51 -24.05 7.37 -8.33
CA GLU A 51 -25.43 7.34 -8.87
C GLU A 51 -25.47 6.84 -10.31
N LYS A 52 -24.46 7.18 -11.13
CA LYS A 52 -24.34 6.67 -12.51
C LYS A 52 -23.85 5.22 -12.57
N ALA A 53 -22.99 4.83 -11.64
CA ALA A 53 -22.44 3.47 -11.58
C ALA A 53 -23.46 2.46 -11.04
N LEU A 54 -24.33 2.87 -10.14
CA LEU A 54 -25.23 1.98 -9.39
C LEU A 54 -26.13 1.11 -10.28
N PRO A 55 -26.80 1.61 -11.33
CA PRO A 55 -27.62 0.77 -12.20
C PRO A 55 -26.83 -0.37 -12.87
N VAL A 56 -25.57 -0.12 -13.24
CA VAL A 56 -24.71 -1.15 -13.84
C VAL A 56 -24.32 -2.20 -12.80
N ILE A 57 -24.01 -1.76 -11.57
CA ILE A 57 -23.69 -2.64 -10.44
C ILE A 57 -24.89 -3.53 -10.09
N GLU A 58 -26.09 -2.98 -10.08
CA GLU A 58 -27.33 -3.74 -9.82
C GLU A 58 -27.62 -4.77 -10.92
N GLU A 59 -27.31 -4.46 -12.16
CA GLU A 59 -27.46 -5.41 -13.27
C GLU A 59 -26.45 -6.55 -13.20
N GLU A 60 -25.19 -6.24 -12.89
CA GLU A 60 -24.15 -7.26 -12.69
C GLU A 60 -24.40 -8.12 -11.46
N ALA A 61 -25.04 -7.57 -10.43
CA ALA A 61 -25.44 -8.35 -9.25
C ALA A 61 -26.44 -9.47 -9.63
N LYS A 62 -27.37 -9.20 -10.56
CA LYS A 62 -28.28 -10.22 -11.10
C LYS A 62 -27.54 -11.29 -11.90
N ALA A 63 -26.41 -10.92 -12.52
CA ALA A 63 -25.54 -11.83 -13.26
C ALA A 63 -24.51 -12.57 -12.36
N GLY A 64 -24.61 -12.43 -11.03
CA GLY A 64 -23.77 -13.17 -10.07
C GLY A 64 -22.53 -12.41 -9.57
N ARG A 65 -22.44 -11.09 -9.80
CA ARG A 65 -21.39 -10.20 -9.26
C ARG A 65 -21.97 -9.16 -8.31
N PRO A 66 -22.39 -9.56 -7.09
CA PRO A 66 -23.05 -8.65 -6.16
C PRO A 66 -22.08 -7.60 -5.60
N TYR A 67 -22.58 -6.38 -5.38
CA TYR A 67 -21.93 -5.43 -4.50
C TYR A 67 -22.22 -5.80 -3.05
N ILE A 68 -21.17 -6.01 -2.27
CA ILE A 68 -21.25 -6.37 -0.85
C ILE A 68 -20.63 -5.23 -0.04
N PRO A 69 -21.44 -4.41 0.64
CA PRO A 69 -20.94 -3.18 1.28
C PRO A 69 -20.21 -3.41 2.60
N TRP A 70 -20.23 -4.63 3.15
CA TRP A 70 -19.56 -4.97 4.39
C TRP A 70 -19.19 -6.46 4.45
N ALA A 71 -18.15 -6.79 5.20
CA ALA A 71 -17.77 -8.16 5.55
C ALA A 71 -17.13 -8.16 6.95
N ALA A 72 -17.44 -9.15 7.76
CA ALA A 72 -16.82 -9.36 9.07
C ALA A 72 -15.85 -10.56 9.07
N ARG A 73 -16.00 -11.47 8.12
CA ARG A 73 -15.22 -12.71 8.00
C ARG A 73 -14.79 -12.92 6.55
N PRO A 74 -13.66 -13.62 6.30
CA PRO A 74 -13.20 -14.00 4.96
C PRO A 74 -14.26 -14.64 4.08
N SER A 75 -15.15 -15.47 4.65
CA SER A 75 -16.22 -16.18 3.95
C SER A 75 -17.42 -15.32 3.56
N ASP A 76 -17.49 -14.08 4.02
CA ASP A 76 -18.61 -13.17 3.71
C ASP A 76 -18.49 -12.61 2.28
N LEU A 77 -17.30 -12.72 1.67
CA LEU A 77 -17.06 -12.36 0.27
C LEU A 77 -16.80 -13.61 -0.58
N PRO A 78 -17.46 -13.77 -1.73
CA PRO A 78 -17.14 -14.81 -2.68
C PRO A 78 -15.70 -14.63 -3.22
N GLN A 79 -15.06 -15.74 -3.58
CA GLN A 79 -13.70 -15.75 -4.11
C GLN A 79 -13.64 -16.42 -5.48
N ALA A 80 -12.66 -16.02 -6.31
CA ALA A 80 -12.41 -16.62 -7.61
C ALA A 80 -11.85 -18.05 -7.47
N ASN A 81 -11.99 -18.86 -8.53
CA ASN A 81 -11.51 -20.24 -8.57
C ASN A 81 -10.02 -20.36 -8.94
N ILE A 82 -9.43 -19.30 -9.46
CA ILE A 82 -8.01 -19.22 -9.81
C ILE A 82 -7.43 -17.92 -9.22
N PRO A 83 -6.12 -17.82 -9.04
CA PRO A 83 -5.48 -16.61 -8.52
C PRO A 83 -5.87 -15.35 -9.31
N ALA A 84 -5.79 -14.19 -8.69
CA ALA A 84 -6.02 -12.90 -9.36
C ALA A 84 -5.10 -12.70 -10.57
N PHE A 85 -3.88 -13.22 -10.48
CA PHE A 85 -2.89 -13.34 -11.54
C PHE A 85 -1.85 -14.40 -11.12
N PRO A 86 -1.06 -14.96 -12.05
CA PRO A 86 0.02 -15.87 -11.71
C PRO A 86 1.05 -15.24 -10.77
N GLY A 87 1.31 -15.87 -9.62
CA GLY A 87 2.17 -15.32 -8.56
C GLY A 87 1.44 -14.50 -7.49
N ALA A 88 0.11 -14.38 -7.56
CA ALA A 88 -0.68 -13.86 -6.45
C ALA A 88 -0.70 -14.88 -5.29
N GLU A 89 -0.32 -14.44 -4.08
CA GLU A 89 -0.24 -15.28 -2.88
C GLU A 89 -0.95 -14.60 -1.69
N GLY A 90 -1.16 -15.35 -0.61
CA GLY A 90 -1.73 -14.83 0.62
C GLY A 90 -3.25 -14.66 0.62
N GLY A 91 -3.78 -13.85 1.54
CA GLY A 91 -5.22 -13.70 1.78
C GLY A 91 -6.01 -13.16 0.60
N GLY A 92 -5.41 -12.28 -0.21
CA GLY A 92 -6.03 -11.66 -1.38
C GLY A 92 -5.89 -12.45 -2.68
N THR A 93 -5.30 -13.65 -2.66
CA THR A 93 -4.99 -14.46 -3.86
C THR A 93 -6.15 -14.62 -4.81
N TYR A 94 -7.35 -14.84 -4.29
CA TYR A 94 -8.54 -15.17 -5.07
C TYR A 94 -9.49 -13.98 -5.26
N SER A 95 -8.97 -12.75 -5.24
CA SER A 95 -9.72 -11.56 -5.63
C SER A 95 -10.09 -11.64 -7.11
N PHE A 96 -11.34 -11.35 -7.45
CA PHE A 96 -11.78 -11.36 -8.85
C PHE A 96 -11.14 -10.26 -9.68
N GLY A 97 -10.91 -9.08 -9.06
CA GLY A 97 -10.59 -7.90 -9.85
C GLY A 97 -11.64 -7.64 -10.93
N GLY A 98 -11.22 -7.17 -12.07
CA GLY A 98 -12.08 -6.88 -13.22
C GLY A 98 -12.29 -8.04 -14.19
N ARG A 99 -11.94 -9.28 -13.84
CA ARG A 99 -11.97 -10.46 -14.74
C ARG A 99 -13.28 -10.60 -15.48
N GLY A 100 -13.18 -10.73 -16.82
CA GLY A 100 -14.33 -10.88 -17.72
C GLY A 100 -15.24 -9.63 -17.79
N GLY A 101 -14.74 -8.49 -17.32
CA GLY A 101 -15.42 -7.21 -17.41
C GLY A 101 -14.97 -6.38 -18.61
N LYS A 102 -15.46 -5.15 -18.67
CA LYS A 102 -15.11 -4.21 -19.73
C LYS A 102 -13.63 -3.81 -19.62
N VAL A 103 -12.91 -3.78 -20.73
CA VAL A 103 -11.59 -3.18 -20.79
C VAL A 103 -11.70 -1.68 -21.02
N ILE A 104 -10.97 -0.88 -20.25
CA ILE A 104 -10.98 0.58 -20.33
C ILE A 104 -9.54 1.07 -20.45
N THR A 105 -9.21 1.67 -21.60
CA THR A 105 -7.88 2.19 -21.86
C THR A 105 -7.77 3.65 -21.42
N VAL A 106 -6.86 3.93 -20.50
CA VAL A 106 -6.46 5.28 -20.12
C VAL A 106 -5.55 5.85 -21.22
N THR A 107 -5.98 6.95 -21.86
CA THR A 107 -5.32 7.52 -23.04
C THR A 107 -4.76 8.92 -22.83
N ASN A 108 -5.01 9.53 -21.66
CA ASN A 108 -4.52 10.86 -21.32
C ASN A 108 -4.18 10.98 -19.81
N LEU A 109 -3.48 12.05 -19.45
CA LEU A 109 -3.00 12.34 -18.09
C LEU A 109 -3.90 13.33 -17.34
N ASN A 110 -5.08 13.62 -17.86
CA ASN A 110 -6.02 14.55 -17.22
C ASN A 110 -6.55 13.97 -15.90
N ASP A 111 -6.85 14.85 -14.95
CA ASP A 111 -7.51 14.43 -13.70
C ASP A 111 -8.92 13.88 -13.96
N ARG A 112 -9.67 14.48 -14.91
CA ARG A 112 -11.07 14.15 -15.18
C ARG A 112 -11.36 14.13 -16.68
N GLY A 113 -12.50 13.54 -17.02
CA GLY A 113 -13.04 13.48 -18.36
C GLY A 113 -12.71 12.18 -19.08
N PRO A 114 -13.26 11.99 -20.29
CA PRO A 114 -13.11 10.75 -21.06
C PRO A 114 -11.65 10.34 -21.26
N GLY A 115 -11.35 9.08 -21.05
CA GLY A 115 -10.01 8.50 -21.20
C GLY A 115 -9.04 8.81 -20.04
N SER A 116 -9.49 9.46 -18.96
CA SER A 116 -8.70 9.63 -17.74
C SER A 116 -8.80 8.40 -16.82
N LEU A 117 -7.83 8.24 -15.92
CA LEU A 117 -7.87 7.19 -14.89
C LEU A 117 -9.10 7.34 -13.99
N ARG A 118 -9.47 8.56 -13.61
CA ARG A 118 -10.64 8.82 -12.77
C ARG A 118 -11.92 8.36 -13.46
N ASP A 119 -12.09 8.68 -14.74
CA ASP A 119 -13.25 8.22 -15.52
C ASP A 119 -13.37 6.69 -15.51
N ALA A 120 -12.25 5.98 -15.69
CA ALA A 120 -12.22 4.51 -15.60
C ALA A 120 -12.54 3.97 -14.22
N CYS A 121 -12.05 4.62 -13.14
CA CYS A 121 -12.26 4.20 -11.76
C CYS A 121 -13.67 4.47 -11.25
N GLU A 122 -14.31 5.55 -11.73
CA GLU A 122 -15.65 5.97 -11.30
C GLU A 122 -16.79 5.23 -12.03
N GLN A 123 -16.50 4.45 -13.08
CA GLN A 123 -17.51 3.61 -13.76
C GLN A 123 -17.97 2.44 -12.88
N GLY A 124 -19.21 1.97 -13.11
CA GLY A 124 -19.76 0.76 -12.51
C GLY A 124 -19.45 -0.49 -13.35
N GLY A 125 -19.63 -1.65 -12.74
CA GLY A 125 -19.42 -2.95 -13.33
C GLY A 125 -17.97 -3.43 -13.30
N ALA A 126 -17.79 -4.72 -13.61
CA ALA A 126 -16.48 -5.34 -13.68
C ALA A 126 -15.65 -4.70 -14.80
N ARG A 127 -14.39 -4.33 -14.51
CA ARG A 127 -13.56 -3.60 -15.48
C ARG A 127 -12.06 -3.81 -15.25
N ILE A 128 -11.35 -3.90 -16.36
CA ILE A 128 -9.89 -3.94 -16.40
C ILE A 128 -9.40 -2.61 -16.98
N VAL A 129 -8.62 -1.87 -16.19
CA VAL A 129 -8.06 -0.58 -16.57
C VAL A 129 -6.62 -0.78 -17.04
N VAL A 130 -6.36 -0.47 -18.29
CA VAL A 130 -5.04 -0.52 -18.93
C VAL A 130 -4.60 0.89 -19.35
N PHE A 131 -3.32 1.08 -19.61
CA PHE A 131 -2.76 2.38 -19.94
C PHE A 131 -2.10 2.36 -21.32
N ASN A 132 -2.52 3.25 -22.21
CA ASN A 132 -1.83 3.54 -23.46
C ASN A 132 -1.28 4.98 -23.47
N VAL A 133 -0.81 5.43 -22.32
CA VAL A 133 -0.16 6.71 -22.08
C VAL A 133 0.89 6.55 -20.98
N SER A 134 1.98 7.29 -21.06
CA SER A 134 3.03 7.36 -20.04
C SER A 134 3.12 8.76 -19.47
N GLY A 135 3.31 8.90 -18.16
CA GLY A 135 3.45 10.22 -17.53
C GLY A 135 2.96 10.27 -16.10
N ILE A 136 2.68 11.50 -15.64
CA ILE A 136 2.16 11.77 -14.31
C ILE A 136 0.71 12.28 -14.42
N ILE A 137 -0.21 11.53 -13.87
CA ILE A 137 -1.60 11.96 -13.66
C ILE A 137 -1.64 12.78 -12.37
N ARG A 138 -1.86 14.09 -12.49
CA ARG A 138 -1.94 15.00 -11.34
C ARG A 138 -3.39 15.17 -10.91
N LEU A 139 -3.77 14.49 -9.85
CA LEU A 139 -5.09 14.62 -9.25
C LEU A 139 -5.23 15.99 -8.59
N GLN A 140 -6.37 16.62 -8.76
CA GLN A 140 -6.76 17.90 -8.11
C GLN A 140 -7.65 17.67 -6.89
N SER A 141 -8.14 16.47 -6.71
CA SER A 141 -8.89 16.00 -5.55
C SER A 141 -8.72 14.49 -5.40
N PRO A 142 -8.92 13.92 -4.21
CA PRO A 142 -8.84 12.48 -4.02
C PRO A 142 -9.63 11.71 -5.07
N LEU A 143 -9.05 10.63 -5.59
CA LEU A 143 -9.73 9.68 -6.44
C LEU A 143 -10.26 8.55 -5.57
N ILE A 144 -11.58 8.30 -5.60
CA ILE A 144 -12.24 7.32 -4.74
C ILE A 144 -12.83 6.20 -5.61
N VAL A 145 -12.30 5.00 -5.48
CA VAL A 145 -12.84 3.78 -6.10
C VAL A 145 -13.96 3.23 -5.22
N ARG A 146 -15.20 3.29 -5.68
CA ARG A 146 -16.39 2.81 -4.92
C ARG A 146 -17.03 1.57 -5.54
N ALA A 147 -16.99 1.45 -6.85
CA ALA A 147 -17.56 0.30 -7.55
C ALA A 147 -16.59 -0.91 -7.48
N PRO A 148 -17.09 -2.12 -7.13
CA PRO A 148 -16.28 -3.32 -7.02
C PRO A 148 -15.82 -3.86 -8.37
N TYR A 149 -15.07 -4.96 -8.35
CA TYR A 149 -14.60 -5.71 -9.50
C TYR A 149 -13.76 -4.89 -10.47
N ILE A 150 -12.62 -4.37 -9.96
CA ILE A 150 -11.69 -3.59 -10.77
C ILE A 150 -10.27 -4.16 -10.74
N THR A 151 -9.65 -4.24 -11.91
CA THR A 151 -8.20 -4.45 -12.07
C THR A 151 -7.57 -3.19 -12.65
N ILE A 152 -6.49 -2.69 -12.06
CA ILE A 152 -5.70 -1.57 -12.58
C ILE A 152 -4.30 -2.08 -12.89
N ALA A 153 -3.95 -2.13 -14.18
CA ALA A 153 -2.74 -2.76 -14.69
C ALA A 153 -1.70 -1.72 -15.15
N GLY A 154 -0.94 -1.15 -14.21
CA GLY A 154 0.07 -0.13 -14.49
C GLY A 154 1.21 -0.62 -15.40
N GLN A 155 1.48 -1.92 -15.43
CA GLN A 155 2.48 -2.56 -16.30
C GLN A 155 2.19 -2.43 -17.79
N THR A 156 0.96 -2.08 -18.18
CA THR A 156 0.58 -1.89 -19.58
C THR A 156 0.98 -0.52 -20.12
N ALA A 157 1.30 0.44 -19.26
CA ALA A 157 1.72 1.76 -19.68
C ALA A 157 3.00 1.70 -20.54
N PRO A 158 3.09 2.46 -21.65
CA PRO A 158 4.27 2.45 -22.50
C PRO A 158 5.49 3.11 -21.84
N GLY A 159 6.68 2.77 -22.30
CA GLY A 159 7.94 3.43 -21.95
C GLY A 159 8.31 3.38 -20.48
N ASP A 160 8.35 4.55 -19.82
CA ASP A 160 8.75 4.65 -18.40
C ASP A 160 7.59 4.40 -17.43
N GLY A 161 6.35 4.16 -17.93
CA GLY A 161 5.19 3.82 -17.12
C GLY A 161 4.36 5.02 -16.67
N ILE A 162 3.53 4.80 -15.65
CA ILE A 162 2.52 5.75 -15.17
C ILE A 162 2.71 6.05 -13.67
N CYS A 163 2.40 7.28 -13.26
CA CYS A 163 2.42 7.73 -11.87
C CYS A 163 1.17 8.55 -11.57
N VAL A 164 0.56 8.33 -10.40
CA VAL A 164 -0.51 9.16 -9.83
C VAL A 164 0.10 10.06 -8.77
N ALA A 165 -0.15 11.36 -8.85
CA ALA A 165 0.43 12.38 -7.96
C ALA A 165 -0.59 13.45 -7.57
N GLY A 166 -0.23 14.31 -6.60
CA GLY A 166 -1.00 15.49 -6.19
C GLY A 166 -2.02 15.22 -5.10
N GLU A 167 -2.83 14.19 -5.22
CA GLU A 167 -3.85 13.83 -4.24
C GLU A 167 -3.90 12.33 -3.97
N SER A 168 -4.61 11.92 -2.92
CA SER A 168 -4.74 10.53 -2.48
C SER A 168 -5.56 9.67 -3.44
N PHE A 169 -5.21 8.39 -3.51
CA PHE A 169 -6.01 7.37 -4.19
C PHE A 169 -6.68 6.47 -3.12
N TRP A 170 -8.01 6.43 -3.08
CA TRP A 170 -8.76 5.69 -2.05
C TRP A 170 -9.53 4.51 -2.62
N ILE A 171 -9.41 3.37 -1.95
CA ILE A 171 -10.13 2.14 -2.24
C ILE A 171 -11.21 1.99 -1.17
N ASN A 172 -12.50 2.10 -1.56
CA ASN A 172 -13.65 2.01 -0.66
C ASN A 172 -14.65 0.96 -1.18
N THR A 173 -14.17 -0.21 -1.56
CA THR A 173 -14.98 -1.29 -2.14
C THR A 173 -14.32 -2.65 -1.93
N HIS A 174 -14.75 -3.67 -2.64
CA HIS A 174 -14.16 -5.01 -2.64
C HIS A 174 -13.75 -5.46 -4.05
N ASP A 175 -13.02 -6.57 -4.13
CA ASP A 175 -12.53 -7.17 -5.38
C ASP A 175 -11.73 -6.20 -6.23
N VAL A 176 -10.61 -5.74 -5.65
CA VAL A 176 -9.68 -4.80 -6.27
C VAL A 176 -8.32 -5.45 -6.46
N VAL A 177 -7.82 -5.41 -7.69
CA VAL A 177 -6.47 -5.83 -8.06
C VAL A 177 -5.73 -4.64 -8.65
N ILE A 178 -4.59 -4.25 -8.06
CA ILE A 178 -3.75 -3.15 -8.59
C ILE A 178 -2.32 -3.65 -8.71
N ARG A 179 -1.71 -3.50 -9.89
CA ARG A 179 -0.35 -3.94 -10.16
C ARG A 179 0.50 -2.85 -10.82
N HIS A 180 1.77 -2.76 -10.43
CA HIS A 180 2.80 -1.90 -11.01
C HIS A 180 2.40 -0.41 -11.12
N MET A 181 1.65 0.09 -10.14
CA MET A 181 1.26 1.50 -10.05
C MET A 181 2.16 2.27 -9.11
N ARG A 182 2.40 3.54 -9.44
CA ARG A 182 3.10 4.49 -8.58
C ARG A 182 2.13 5.52 -8.05
N PHE A 183 2.09 5.67 -6.73
CA PHE A 183 1.29 6.66 -6.02
C PHE A 183 2.25 7.56 -5.24
N ARG A 184 2.44 8.79 -5.74
CA ARG A 184 3.39 9.74 -5.17
C ARG A 184 2.65 11.02 -4.83
N ARG A 185 2.12 11.10 -3.59
CA ARG A 185 1.28 12.20 -3.11
C ARG A 185 1.97 13.55 -3.33
N GLY A 186 3.09 13.78 -2.70
CA GLY A 186 4.11 14.76 -3.02
C GLY A 186 3.81 16.24 -2.76
N GLU A 187 2.59 16.63 -2.50
CA GLU A 187 2.25 18.01 -2.16
C GLU A 187 2.56 18.31 -0.68
N THR A 188 3.31 19.36 -0.42
CA THR A 188 3.76 19.70 0.94
C THR A 188 2.87 20.70 1.66
N TRP A 189 2.07 21.48 0.92
CA TRP A 189 1.21 22.52 1.50
C TRP A 189 -0.26 22.16 1.31
N VAL A 190 -0.79 21.36 2.23
CA VAL A 190 -2.20 20.96 2.23
C VAL A 190 -2.79 20.98 3.63
N GLY A 191 -4.07 21.21 3.70
CA GLY A 191 -4.82 21.35 4.95
C GLY A 191 -5.22 20.05 5.60
N ARG A 192 -4.79 18.89 5.09
CA ARG A 192 -5.08 17.59 5.68
C ARG A 192 -3.90 16.65 5.56
N ARG A 193 -3.86 15.75 6.52
CA ARG A 193 -2.99 14.59 6.49
C ARG A 193 -3.72 13.48 5.75
N ASP A 194 -3.11 12.95 4.70
CA ASP A 194 -3.64 11.81 3.98
C ASP A 194 -2.53 10.97 3.34
N ASP A 195 -2.86 9.73 3.05
CA ASP A 195 -1.96 8.75 2.49
C ASP A 195 -1.78 8.96 0.98
N ALA A 196 -0.70 8.43 0.42
CA ALA A 196 -0.55 8.40 -1.04
C ALA A 196 -1.59 7.45 -1.68
N ILE A 197 -1.78 6.28 -1.07
CA ILE A 197 -2.85 5.32 -1.39
C ILE A 197 -3.41 4.74 -0.09
N GLY A 198 -4.71 4.46 -0.03
CA GLY A 198 -5.32 3.85 1.14
C GLY A 198 -6.83 3.72 1.01
N GLY A 199 -7.53 3.92 2.11
CA GLY A 199 -9.00 3.90 2.12
C GLY A 199 -9.60 2.95 3.14
N ASN A 200 -10.86 2.60 2.90
CA ASN A 200 -11.63 1.73 3.77
C ASN A 200 -12.26 0.56 2.97
N PRO A 201 -11.43 -0.30 2.36
CA PRO A 201 -11.93 -1.40 1.54
C PRO A 201 -12.57 -2.50 2.39
N VAL A 202 -13.61 -3.11 1.85
CA VAL A 202 -14.31 -4.23 2.49
C VAL A 202 -13.44 -5.48 2.49
N GLY A 203 -12.92 -5.88 1.32
CA GLY A 203 -12.07 -7.06 1.22
C GLY A 203 -11.85 -7.56 -0.21
N ASN A 204 -11.23 -8.73 -0.35
CA ASN A 204 -10.72 -9.28 -1.60
C ASN A 204 -9.80 -8.26 -2.30
N ILE A 205 -8.73 -7.89 -1.63
CA ILE A 205 -7.77 -6.86 -2.09
C ILE A 205 -6.43 -7.52 -2.42
N MET A 206 -5.95 -7.28 -3.63
CA MET A 206 -4.63 -7.72 -4.08
C MET A 206 -3.85 -6.54 -4.64
N LEU A 207 -2.85 -6.07 -3.89
CA LEU A 207 -1.92 -5.02 -4.30
C LEU A 207 -0.54 -5.62 -4.51
N ASP A 208 0.01 -5.46 -5.70
CA ASP A 208 1.26 -6.08 -6.11
C ASP A 208 2.16 -5.10 -6.87
N HIS A 209 3.43 -5.04 -6.50
CA HIS A 209 4.40 -4.14 -7.10
C HIS A 209 3.94 -2.67 -7.09
N ILE A 210 3.45 -2.20 -5.94
CA ILE A 210 3.06 -0.81 -5.73
C ILE A 210 4.26 0.00 -5.24
N SER A 211 4.43 1.22 -5.76
CA SER A 211 5.34 2.20 -5.20
C SER A 211 4.52 3.34 -4.60
N ALA A 212 4.45 3.42 -3.27
CA ALA A 212 3.78 4.51 -2.58
C ALA A 212 4.81 5.36 -1.82
N SER A 213 4.80 6.67 -2.07
CA SER A 213 5.76 7.59 -1.48
C SER A 213 5.14 8.97 -1.25
N TRP A 214 5.80 9.73 -0.35
CA TRP A 214 5.52 11.16 -0.16
C TRP A 214 4.10 11.42 0.35
N GLY A 215 3.53 10.47 1.10
CA GLY A 215 2.29 10.65 1.83
C GLY A 215 2.43 11.69 2.93
N LEU A 216 1.32 12.33 3.31
CA LEU A 216 1.29 13.37 4.33
C LEU A 216 0.85 12.87 5.71
N ASP A 217 0.32 11.66 5.78
CA ASP A 217 0.13 10.86 7.00
C ASP A 217 0.93 9.59 6.89
N GLU A 218 0.42 8.58 6.18
CA GLU A 218 1.14 7.38 5.78
C GLU A 218 1.38 7.36 4.26
N ASN A 219 2.27 6.48 3.80
CA ASN A 219 2.35 6.18 2.38
C ASN A 219 1.18 5.30 1.93
N MET A 220 0.75 4.35 2.78
CA MET A 220 -0.39 3.48 2.47
C MET A 220 -1.01 2.89 3.72
N SER A 221 -2.35 2.98 3.87
CA SER A 221 -3.07 2.38 4.98
C SER A 221 -4.34 1.67 4.55
N ILE A 222 -4.38 0.35 4.85
CA ILE A 222 -5.54 -0.51 4.61
C ILE A 222 -5.64 -1.50 5.78
N TYR A 223 -6.71 -1.38 6.58
CA TYR A 223 -6.90 -2.27 7.73
C TYR A 223 -8.36 -2.41 8.15
N ARG A 224 -9.27 -1.57 7.62
CA ARG A 224 -10.67 -1.49 8.06
C ARG A 224 -11.61 -0.99 6.98
N HIS A 225 -12.91 -1.16 7.22
CA HIS A 225 -13.98 -0.39 6.59
C HIS A 225 -15.03 0.02 7.63
N MET A 226 -15.88 0.98 7.24
CA MET A 226 -16.95 1.48 8.08
C MET A 226 -18.28 1.05 7.48
N TRP A 227 -19.16 0.47 8.29
CA TRP A 227 -20.47 0.04 7.87
C TRP A 227 -21.57 0.68 8.70
N ASN A 228 -22.54 1.27 8.03
CA ASN A 228 -23.78 1.81 8.63
C ASN A 228 -24.99 1.11 8.00
N ASP A 229 -25.76 0.43 8.82
CA ASP A 229 -26.97 -0.29 8.39
C ASP A 229 -28.21 0.60 8.27
N SER A 230 -28.05 1.92 8.35
CA SER A 230 -29.13 2.93 8.31
C SER A 230 -30.16 2.81 9.45
N THR A 231 -29.86 2.04 10.50
CA THR A 231 -30.77 1.89 11.66
C THR A 231 -30.64 3.01 12.70
N GLY A 232 -29.81 4.02 12.43
CA GLY A 232 -29.54 5.14 13.35
C GLY A 232 -28.58 4.81 14.49
N LYS A 233 -27.93 3.64 14.46
CA LYS A 233 -26.80 3.29 15.33
C LYS A 233 -25.51 3.90 14.80
N SER A 234 -24.49 3.92 15.65
CA SER A 234 -23.13 4.31 15.25
C SER A 234 -22.60 3.35 14.17
N ASP A 235 -21.74 3.90 13.28
CA ASP A 235 -21.03 3.09 12.29
C ASP A 235 -20.25 1.95 12.94
N LEU A 236 -20.38 0.75 12.39
CA LEU A 236 -19.54 -0.39 12.76
C LEU A 236 -18.18 -0.25 12.09
N LYS A 237 -17.12 -0.40 12.87
CA LYS A 237 -15.74 -0.46 12.38
C LYS A 237 -15.33 -1.92 12.26
N LEU A 238 -15.22 -2.41 11.03
CA LEU A 238 -14.89 -3.80 10.71
C LEU A 238 -13.50 -3.89 10.09
N GLY A 239 -12.77 -5.00 10.31
CA GLY A 239 -11.51 -5.27 9.64
C GLY A 239 -11.72 -5.50 8.14
N THR A 240 -10.77 -5.10 7.30
CA THR A 240 -10.72 -5.54 5.90
C THR A 240 -10.49 -7.04 5.85
N VAL A 241 -11.16 -7.77 4.94
CA VAL A 241 -11.02 -9.22 4.82
C VAL A 241 -10.32 -9.63 3.52
N ASN A 242 -9.58 -10.74 3.52
CA ASN A 242 -8.91 -11.28 2.32
C ASN A 242 -8.02 -10.25 1.63
N ILE A 243 -6.95 -9.84 2.27
CA ILE A 243 -6.04 -8.83 1.74
C ILE A 243 -4.62 -9.37 1.56
N THR A 244 -4.01 -9.05 0.43
CA THR A 244 -2.57 -9.19 0.22
C THR A 244 -1.98 -7.89 -0.29
N ILE A 245 -0.84 -7.51 0.30
CA ILE A 245 0.07 -6.49 -0.22
C ILE A 245 1.43 -7.13 -0.35
N GLN A 246 1.90 -7.29 -1.58
CA GLN A 246 3.17 -7.98 -1.87
C GLN A 246 4.07 -7.17 -2.80
N ASN A 247 5.39 -7.43 -2.72
CA ASN A 247 6.40 -6.89 -3.63
C ASN A 247 6.36 -5.35 -3.80
N SER A 248 6.05 -4.59 -2.74
CA SER A 248 5.76 -3.15 -2.83
C SER A 248 6.75 -2.30 -2.04
N ILE A 249 6.85 -1.01 -2.37
CA ILE A 249 7.72 -0.04 -1.68
C ILE A 249 6.86 1.04 -1.03
N PHE A 250 7.13 1.33 0.25
CA PHE A 250 6.54 2.41 1.04
C PHE A 250 7.66 3.28 1.60
N SER A 251 7.92 4.42 0.98
CA SER A 251 9.12 5.20 1.28
C SER A 251 8.87 6.69 1.40
N GLU A 252 9.68 7.34 2.25
CA GLU A 252 9.81 8.79 2.30
C GLU A 252 8.48 9.53 2.47
N ALA A 253 7.63 9.09 3.39
CA ALA A 253 6.50 9.91 3.80
C ALA A 253 7.00 11.27 4.31
N LEU A 254 6.26 12.35 4.00
CA LEU A 254 6.71 13.72 4.27
C LEU A 254 6.49 14.12 5.72
N ASP A 255 7.55 14.55 6.42
CA ASP A 255 7.49 14.99 7.83
C ASP A 255 6.98 16.43 7.97
N THR A 256 5.92 16.78 7.26
CA THR A 256 5.34 18.13 7.28
C THR A 256 4.59 18.42 8.57
N TRP A 257 3.92 17.40 9.13
CA TRP A 257 3.09 17.50 10.33
C TRP A 257 3.52 16.55 11.45
N ASN A 258 4.81 16.20 11.53
CA ASN A 258 5.33 15.12 12.38
C ASN A 258 4.68 13.74 12.10
N HIS A 259 4.33 13.46 10.85
CA HIS A 259 3.62 12.28 10.38
C HIS A 259 4.29 11.61 9.18
N SER A 260 5.60 11.62 9.10
CA SER A 260 6.36 10.84 8.12
C SER A 260 6.24 9.34 8.39
N PHE A 261 5.06 8.75 8.18
CA PHE A 261 4.77 7.36 8.56
C PHE A 261 4.66 6.43 7.35
N GLY A 262 5.06 5.18 7.55
CA GLY A 262 5.02 4.17 6.49
C GLY A 262 3.61 3.72 6.18
N SER A 263 2.98 2.97 7.09
CA SER A 263 1.68 2.33 6.84
C SER A 263 0.92 2.01 8.12
N THR A 264 -0.42 1.96 8.05
CA THR A 264 -1.25 1.21 9.02
C THR A 264 -1.95 0.07 8.28
N LEU A 265 -1.64 -1.18 8.65
CA LEU A 265 -2.10 -2.39 7.98
C LEU A 265 -2.77 -3.35 8.95
N GLY A 266 -3.62 -4.22 8.43
CA GLY A 266 -4.31 -5.25 9.23
C GLY A 266 -5.52 -5.83 8.52
N GLY A 267 -6.29 -6.62 9.24
CA GLY A 267 -7.52 -7.24 8.76
C GLY A 267 -7.58 -8.74 9.02
N GLU A 268 -8.67 -9.36 8.60
CA GLU A 268 -8.86 -10.81 8.66
C GLU A 268 -8.35 -11.49 7.39
N ASN A 269 -7.58 -12.57 7.54
CA ASN A 269 -6.97 -13.27 6.42
C ASN A 269 -6.08 -12.31 5.60
N CYS A 270 -5.14 -11.64 6.27
CA CYS A 270 -4.27 -10.65 5.66
C CYS A 270 -2.83 -11.15 5.52
N SER A 271 -2.13 -10.69 4.47
CA SER A 271 -0.74 -11.04 4.17
C SER A 271 0.03 -9.85 3.63
N PHE A 272 1.15 -9.52 4.28
CA PHE A 272 2.05 -8.43 3.91
C PHE A 272 3.44 -9.01 3.73
N MET A 273 3.88 -9.16 2.47
CA MET A 273 5.09 -9.93 2.19
C MET A 273 5.94 -9.35 1.08
N ARG A 274 7.25 -9.50 1.26
CA ARG A 274 8.26 -9.05 0.28
C ARG A 274 8.17 -7.55 -0.05
N ASN A 275 7.81 -6.73 0.95
CA ASN A 275 7.69 -5.29 0.81
C ASN A 275 8.90 -4.58 1.43
N LEU A 276 9.12 -3.35 1.02
CA LEU A 276 10.15 -2.44 1.55
C LEU A 276 9.50 -1.23 2.22
N TRP A 277 9.82 -1.01 3.50
CA TRP A 277 9.61 0.27 4.18
C TRP A 277 10.94 0.98 4.34
N ALA A 278 11.07 2.21 3.82
CA ALA A 278 12.33 2.94 3.84
C ALA A 278 12.13 4.43 4.14
N ASN A 279 12.97 4.97 5.04
CA ASN A 279 13.01 6.40 5.34
C ASN A 279 11.69 6.98 5.84
N ASN A 280 11.00 6.25 6.73
CA ASN A 280 9.81 6.73 7.43
C ASN A 280 10.10 6.78 8.93
N THR A 281 9.63 7.82 9.62
CA THR A 281 9.91 7.99 11.05
C THR A 281 9.30 6.91 11.93
N GLY A 282 8.18 6.31 11.51
CA GLY A 282 7.48 5.27 12.25
C GLY A 282 6.40 4.58 11.43
N ARG A 283 5.66 3.67 12.06
CA ARG A 283 4.64 2.84 11.42
C ARG A 283 5.18 2.08 10.21
N ASN A 284 6.16 1.20 10.45
CA ASN A 284 6.81 0.41 9.38
C ASN A 284 6.51 -1.12 9.47
N PRO A 285 5.23 -1.54 9.46
CA PRO A 285 4.00 -0.79 9.59
C PRO A 285 3.50 -0.66 11.04
N SER A 286 2.45 0.15 11.26
CA SER A 286 1.57 0.03 12.43
C SER A 286 0.50 -1.01 12.14
N ILE A 287 0.12 -1.79 13.16
CA ILE A 287 -0.85 -2.87 13.03
C ILE A 287 -2.23 -2.37 13.45
N GLY A 288 -3.25 -2.67 12.67
CA GLY A 288 -4.64 -2.40 13.02
C GLY A 288 -5.09 -3.26 14.20
N TRP A 289 -6.25 -3.83 14.14
CA TRP A 289 -6.74 -4.79 15.13
C TRP A 289 -7.33 -5.99 14.39
N ASN A 290 -7.64 -7.05 15.18
CA ASN A 290 -8.28 -8.26 14.68
C ASN A 290 -7.42 -9.10 13.72
N GLY A 291 -7.74 -10.38 13.63
CA GLY A 291 -7.12 -11.32 12.70
C GLY A 291 -5.68 -11.72 13.02
N VAL A 292 -5.09 -12.46 12.10
CA VAL A 292 -3.68 -12.82 12.13
C VAL A 292 -2.91 -11.93 11.15
N PHE A 293 -2.07 -11.09 11.69
CA PHE A 293 -1.21 -10.19 10.94
C PHE A 293 0.02 -10.98 10.45
N ASN A 294 0.01 -11.39 9.18
CA ASN A 294 1.12 -12.11 8.57
C ASN A 294 2.09 -11.12 7.92
N PHE A 295 3.26 -10.95 8.54
CA PHE A 295 4.32 -10.04 8.10
C PHE A 295 5.57 -10.87 7.78
N VAL A 296 5.80 -11.16 6.50
CA VAL A 296 6.74 -12.20 6.06
C VAL A 296 7.68 -11.66 4.98
N ASN A 297 8.98 -11.89 5.14
CA ASN A 297 9.99 -11.55 4.14
C ASN A 297 10.04 -10.06 3.73
N ASN A 298 9.72 -9.15 4.64
CA ASN A 298 9.79 -7.72 4.37
C ASN A 298 11.14 -7.14 4.77
N VAL A 299 11.45 -5.96 4.23
CA VAL A 299 12.65 -5.18 4.57
C VAL A 299 12.22 -3.85 5.18
N ILE A 300 12.80 -3.50 6.32
CA ILE A 300 12.56 -2.24 7.02
C ILE A 300 13.90 -1.50 7.14
N PHE A 301 13.97 -0.27 6.62
CA PHE A 301 15.18 0.54 6.65
C PHE A 301 14.94 1.93 7.26
N ASN A 302 15.85 2.34 8.14
CA ASN A 302 15.99 3.72 8.63
C ASN A 302 14.73 4.28 9.31
N TRP A 303 14.19 3.56 10.30
CA TRP A 303 13.09 4.02 11.16
C TRP A 303 13.63 4.87 12.33
N MET A 304 12.83 5.81 12.83
CA MET A 304 13.23 6.71 13.90
C MET A 304 12.67 6.30 15.27
N HIS A 305 11.35 6.16 15.40
CA HIS A 305 10.73 5.91 16.71
C HIS A 305 9.82 4.69 16.74
N ARG A 306 9.42 4.15 15.58
CA ARG A 306 8.62 2.93 15.51
C ARG A 306 8.99 2.10 14.30
N SER A 307 9.22 0.81 14.51
CA SER A 307 9.27 -0.22 13.47
C SER A 307 7.87 -0.82 13.30
N VAL A 308 7.66 -2.08 13.70
CA VAL A 308 6.36 -2.77 13.67
C VAL A 308 5.71 -2.66 15.05
N ASP A 309 4.54 -2.03 15.14
CA ASP A 309 3.86 -1.80 16.42
C ASP A 309 2.33 -1.81 16.27
N GLY A 310 1.62 -1.99 17.36
CA GLY A 310 0.17 -1.82 17.42
C GLY A 310 -0.61 -3.09 17.61
N GLY A 311 -1.79 -3.16 16.97
CA GLY A 311 -2.80 -4.15 17.27
C GLY A 311 -3.58 -3.83 18.54
N ASP A 312 -4.31 -4.79 19.02
CA ASP A 312 -4.96 -4.83 20.32
C ASP A 312 -5.04 -6.29 20.80
N TYR A 313 -5.82 -6.56 21.84
CA TYR A 313 -5.98 -7.93 22.36
C TYR A 313 -6.61 -8.93 21.38
N THR A 314 -7.23 -8.47 20.30
CA THR A 314 -7.82 -9.31 19.24
C THR A 314 -6.85 -9.64 18.11
N ALA A 315 -5.80 -8.85 17.94
CA ALA A 315 -4.78 -9.08 16.91
C ALA A 315 -3.81 -10.18 17.33
N LYS A 316 -3.42 -11.03 16.38
CA LYS A 316 -2.39 -12.05 16.52
C LYS A 316 -1.31 -11.80 15.47
N TYR A 317 -0.11 -12.33 15.65
CA TYR A 317 1.04 -11.93 14.85
C TYR A 317 1.87 -13.12 14.37
N ASN A 318 2.18 -13.16 13.08
CA ASN A 318 3.26 -13.93 12.48
C ASN A 318 4.29 -12.94 11.92
N ILE A 319 5.46 -12.83 12.55
CA ILE A 319 6.55 -11.95 12.13
C ILE A 319 7.72 -12.85 11.73
N ILE A 320 7.84 -13.14 10.43
CA ILE A 320 8.67 -14.25 9.95
C ILE A 320 9.68 -13.76 8.90
N ASN A 321 10.96 -14.06 9.14
CA ASN A 321 12.04 -13.90 8.17
C ASN A 321 12.10 -12.50 7.53
N ASN A 322 11.85 -11.44 8.31
CA ASN A 322 12.00 -10.06 7.86
C ASN A 322 13.43 -9.56 8.13
N TYR A 323 13.87 -8.59 7.36
CA TYR A 323 15.19 -7.96 7.49
C TYR A 323 15.05 -6.51 7.95
N TYR A 324 15.60 -6.20 9.12
CA TYR A 324 15.61 -4.87 9.72
C TYR A 324 17.00 -4.28 9.60
N LYS A 325 17.14 -3.22 8.82
CA LYS A 325 18.41 -2.51 8.61
C LYS A 325 18.37 -1.12 9.24
N PRO A 326 18.99 -0.92 10.42
CA PRO A 326 19.12 0.40 11.02
C PRO A 326 19.82 1.38 10.08
N GLY A 327 19.30 2.61 10.02
CA GLY A 327 19.87 3.70 9.20
C GLY A 327 20.27 4.90 10.05
N PRO A 328 20.58 6.05 9.42
CA PRO A 328 21.09 7.24 10.12
C PRO A 328 20.16 7.80 11.22
N VAL A 329 18.82 7.70 11.08
CA VAL A 329 17.87 8.18 12.10
C VAL A 329 17.46 7.09 13.08
N THR A 330 17.81 5.83 12.84
CA THR A 330 17.47 4.74 13.74
C THR A 330 18.25 4.88 15.05
N PRO A 331 17.59 4.86 16.22
CA PRO A 331 18.27 4.99 17.51
C PRO A 331 19.32 3.90 17.71
N LYS A 332 20.55 4.28 18.00
CA LYS A 332 21.64 3.35 18.29
C LYS A 332 21.56 2.78 19.70
N GLU A 333 20.95 3.53 20.61
CA GLU A 333 20.75 3.15 22.01
C GLU A 333 19.27 2.92 22.31
N GLY A 334 19.00 2.09 23.30
CA GLY A 334 17.63 1.75 23.72
C GLY A 334 16.94 0.70 22.82
N PRO A 335 15.71 0.33 23.16
CA PRO A 335 15.05 -0.84 22.60
C PRO A 335 14.53 -0.61 21.15
N VAL A 336 14.29 0.64 20.75
CA VAL A 336 13.69 0.96 19.43
C VAL A 336 14.58 0.52 18.26
N GLY A 337 15.91 0.62 18.41
CA GLY A 337 16.86 0.32 17.35
C GLY A 337 16.93 -1.16 16.93
N HIS A 338 16.35 -2.05 17.74
CA HIS A 338 16.33 -3.49 17.47
C HIS A 338 14.94 -4.13 17.68
N ARG A 339 13.90 -3.30 17.68
CA ARG A 339 12.52 -3.75 17.84
C ARG A 339 12.02 -4.46 16.58
N LEU A 340 11.57 -5.70 16.74
CA LEU A 340 10.88 -6.48 15.72
C LEU A 340 9.37 -6.31 15.79
N LEU A 341 8.81 -6.28 17.00
CA LEU A 341 7.38 -6.17 17.24
C LEU A 341 7.12 -5.50 18.59
N LYS A 342 6.18 -4.55 18.62
CA LYS A 342 5.62 -4.00 19.86
C LYS A 342 4.11 -4.21 19.91
N PRO A 343 3.61 -5.31 20.48
CA PRO A 343 2.19 -5.49 20.71
C PRO A 343 1.63 -4.45 21.66
N GLU A 344 0.43 -3.94 21.39
CA GLU A 344 -0.25 -2.94 22.22
C GLU A 344 -1.63 -3.46 22.69
N SER A 345 -2.07 -3.02 23.88
CA SER A 345 -3.39 -3.33 24.43
C SER A 345 -4.26 -2.09 24.64
N GLY A 346 -3.63 -0.92 24.72
CA GLY A 346 -4.28 0.33 25.12
C GLY A 346 -5.20 0.97 24.09
N ARG A 347 -5.10 0.60 22.82
CA ARG A 347 -5.86 1.23 21.72
C ARG A 347 -7.36 0.99 21.81
N SER A 348 -7.79 -0.21 22.22
CA SER A 348 -9.21 -0.53 22.32
C SER A 348 -9.87 -0.04 23.59
N GLN A 349 -9.11 0.22 24.65
CA GLN A 349 -9.56 0.55 26.01
C GLN A 349 -10.50 -0.49 26.67
N LEU A 350 -10.75 -1.61 25.99
CA LEU A 350 -11.67 -2.65 26.46
C LEU A 350 -10.98 -3.71 27.32
N ALA A 351 -9.75 -4.06 27.01
CA ALA A 351 -9.00 -5.11 27.71
C ALA A 351 -7.51 -4.72 27.79
N ARG A 352 -7.14 -3.88 28.76
CA ARG A 352 -5.74 -3.54 29.01
C ARG A 352 -4.97 -4.74 29.55
N LYS A 353 -3.67 -4.81 29.20
CA LYS A 353 -2.78 -5.90 29.60
C LYS A 353 -3.17 -7.28 29.09
N VAL A 354 -4.04 -7.35 28.09
CA VAL A 354 -4.35 -8.54 27.34
C VAL A 354 -3.86 -8.35 25.90
N TYR A 355 -3.00 -9.24 25.44
CA TYR A 355 -2.33 -9.16 24.16
C TYR A 355 -2.62 -10.41 23.35
N GLY A 356 -2.63 -10.29 22.02
CA GLY A 356 -2.73 -11.43 21.13
C GLY A 356 -1.43 -12.23 21.08
N MET A 357 -1.53 -13.50 20.72
CA MET A 357 -0.39 -14.38 20.56
C MET A 357 0.49 -13.97 19.37
N ALA A 358 1.80 -14.18 19.50
CA ALA A 358 2.78 -13.87 18.48
C ALA A 358 3.73 -15.04 18.22
N PHE A 359 3.91 -15.37 16.96
CA PHE A 359 5.02 -16.16 16.46
C PHE A 359 6.03 -15.23 15.80
N VAL A 360 7.25 -15.16 16.33
CA VAL A 360 8.31 -14.26 15.86
C VAL A 360 9.58 -15.08 15.68
N ASN A 361 10.01 -15.31 14.44
CA ASN A 361 11.12 -16.19 14.15
C ASN A 361 11.84 -15.85 12.85
N GLY A 362 13.16 -16.11 12.83
CA GLY A 362 13.99 -15.97 11.63
C GLY A 362 14.24 -14.54 11.18
N ASN A 363 13.82 -13.53 11.96
CA ASN A 363 14.04 -12.13 11.60
C ASN A 363 15.48 -11.72 11.90
N VAL A 364 16.06 -10.93 11.01
CA VAL A 364 17.42 -10.38 11.11
C VAL A 364 17.37 -8.91 11.47
N VAL A 365 18.14 -8.50 12.47
CA VAL A 365 18.45 -7.09 12.75
C VAL A 365 19.91 -6.86 12.43
N GLU A 366 20.22 -6.14 11.36
CA GLU A 366 21.59 -5.86 10.93
C GLU A 366 22.38 -5.19 12.06
N GLY A 367 23.55 -5.75 12.39
CA GLY A 367 24.39 -5.25 13.47
C GLY A 367 23.96 -5.66 14.90
N ASN A 368 22.87 -6.41 15.08
CA ASN A 368 22.43 -6.91 16.38
C ASN A 368 22.33 -8.44 16.41
N GLY A 369 23.46 -9.11 16.68
CA GLY A 369 23.52 -10.58 16.73
C GLY A 369 22.66 -11.21 17.82
N ARG A 370 22.42 -10.51 18.96
CA ARG A 370 21.58 -11.02 20.04
C ARG A 370 20.15 -11.24 19.58
N VAL A 371 19.51 -10.21 19.05
CA VAL A 371 18.12 -10.28 18.55
C VAL A 371 18.01 -11.15 17.29
N THR A 372 19.04 -11.17 16.44
CA THR A 372 19.06 -12.02 15.25
C THR A 372 19.11 -13.50 15.61
N ASN A 373 19.89 -13.89 16.62
CA ASN A 373 20.02 -15.29 17.05
C ASN A 373 18.79 -15.77 17.85
N ASP A 374 18.19 -14.89 18.63
CA ASP A 374 16.92 -15.14 19.32
C ASP A 374 16.03 -13.89 19.24
N ASN A 375 15.02 -13.93 18.39
CA ASN A 375 14.13 -12.79 18.17
C ASN A 375 13.36 -12.38 19.44
N TRP A 376 13.25 -13.27 20.42
CA TRP A 376 12.58 -12.99 21.71
C TRP A 376 13.52 -12.34 22.73
N ASP A 377 14.82 -12.43 22.54
CA ASP A 377 15.80 -11.75 23.40
C ASP A 377 15.88 -10.24 23.03
N GLY A 378 14.83 -9.49 23.39
CA GLY A 378 14.70 -8.05 23.22
C GLY A 378 14.13 -7.56 21.88
N GLY A 379 13.83 -8.43 20.92
CA GLY A 379 13.17 -8.05 19.65
C GLY A 379 11.67 -7.83 19.81
N VAL A 380 11.01 -8.65 20.63
CA VAL A 380 9.60 -8.46 21.01
C VAL A 380 9.55 -7.62 22.29
N GLN A 381 8.84 -6.49 22.20
CA GLN A 381 8.78 -5.49 23.28
C GLN A 381 7.32 -5.15 23.54
N VAL A 382 6.71 -5.82 24.52
CA VAL A 382 5.32 -5.57 24.89
C VAL A 382 5.15 -4.12 25.37
N GLU A 383 3.99 -3.57 25.11
CA GLU A 383 3.62 -2.20 25.46
C GLU A 383 4.03 -1.82 26.89
N ASP A 384 4.63 -0.65 27.01
CA ASP A 384 5.15 -0.15 28.26
C ASP A 384 4.04 0.57 29.04
N LEU A 385 3.31 -0.16 29.88
CA LEU A 385 2.33 0.39 30.81
C LEU A 385 2.91 0.41 32.24
N PRO A 386 2.69 1.45 33.04
CA PRO A 386 3.29 1.59 34.36
C PRO A 386 3.08 0.40 35.33
N ASP A 387 2.05 -0.39 35.06
CA ASP A 387 1.66 -1.55 35.87
C ASP A 387 1.49 -2.83 35.02
N ALA A 388 2.06 -2.86 33.81
CA ALA A 388 1.83 -3.95 32.84
C ALA A 388 2.53 -5.27 33.26
N GLY A 389 3.67 -5.20 33.90
CA GLY A 389 4.55 -6.37 34.07
C GLY A 389 5.17 -6.81 32.73
N ASP A 390 5.91 -7.90 32.77
CA ASP A 390 6.45 -8.53 31.58
C ASP A 390 5.47 -9.61 31.07
N TYR A 391 4.88 -9.39 29.89
CA TYR A 391 3.94 -10.32 29.27
C TYR A 391 4.55 -11.07 28.09
N THR A 392 5.83 -10.92 27.81
CA THR A 392 6.51 -11.45 26.64
C THR A 392 6.33 -12.97 26.54
N ASP A 393 6.54 -13.70 27.62
CA ASP A 393 6.38 -15.17 27.64
C ASP A 393 4.93 -15.60 27.45
N ASN A 394 3.96 -14.81 27.92
CA ASN A 394 2.54 -15.15 27.85
C ASN A 394 1.96 -15.07 26.43
N ILE A 395 2.57 -14.29 25.54
CA ILE A 395 2.10 -14.12 24.16
C ILE A 395 2.87 -14.98 23.15
N ARG A 396 3.97 -15.61 23.57
CA ARG A 396 4.83 -16.39 22.68
C ARG A 396 4.12 -17.65 22.18
N SER A 397 4.10 -17.82 20.86
CA SER A 397 3.71 -19.06 20.19
C SER A 397 4.96 -19.78 19.71
N GLU A 398 5.03 -21.11 19.92
CA GLU A 398 6.15 -21.96 19.48
C GLU A 398 6.04 -22.39 18.01
N SER A 399 4.90 -22.14 17.37
CA SER A 399 4.66 -22.45 15.97
C SER A 399 3.90 -21.31 15.28
N PRO A 400 4.03 -21.18 13.94
CA PRO A 400 3.25 -20.21 13.19
C PRO A 400 1.75 -20.37 13.45
N LEU A 401 1.07 -19.25 13.62
CA LEU A 401 -0.39 -19.22 13.66
C LEU A 401 -0.92 -19.47 12.25
N ALA A 402 -2.14 -20.00 12.15
CA ALA A 402 -2.76 -20.30 10.86
C ALA A 402 -2.71 -19.08 9.92
N MET A 403 -2.17 -19.30 8.73
CA MET A 403 -1.97 -18.25 7.72
C MET A 403 -2.25 -18.78 6.32
N PRO A 404 -2.57 -17.92 5.35
CA PRO A 404 -2.70 -18.30 3.94
C PRO A 404 -1.41 -18.85 3.38
N ASP A 405 -1.53 -19.65 2.30
CA ASP A 405 -0.38 -20.15 1.54
C ASP A 405 0.43 -18.99 0.95
N MET A 406 1.74 -19.04 1.15
CA MET A 406 2.69 -18.07 0.61
C MET A 406 4.11 -18.64 0.56
N THR A 407 4.92 -18.15 -0.37
CA THR A 407 6.34 -18.48 -0.46
C THR A 407 7.11 -17.77 0.65
N ILE A 408 7.86 -18.53 1.44
CA ILE A 408 8.69 -18.02 2.54
C ILE A 408 10.16 -18.31 2.22
N MET A 409 10.97 -17.27 2.15
CA MET A 409 12.43 -17.26 2.00
C MET A 409 13.10 -17.07 3.36
N ASP A 410 14.39 -17.33 3.49
CA ASP A 410 15.12 -16.81 4.64
C ASP A 410 15.25 -15.27 4.57
N ALA A 411 15.64 -14.62 5.68
CA ALA A 411 15.64 -13.14 5.75
C ALA A 411 16.70 -12.50 4.84
N TYR A 412 17.81 -13.19 4.56
CA TYR A 412 18.87 -12.68 3.67
C TYR A 412 18.45 -12.81 2.20
N GLU A 413 17.88 -13.94 1.83
CA GLU A 413 17.28 -14.12 0.50
C GLU A 413 16.16 -13.12 0.27
N ALA A 414 15.32 -12.88 1.28
CA ALA A 414 14.26 -11.87 1.23
C ALA A 414 14.80 -10.46 1.04
N TYR A 415 15.90 -10.11 1.71
CA TYR A 415 16.55 -8.81 1.55
C TYR A 415 16.98 -8.57 0.10
N ASP A 416 17.70 -9.52 -0.49
CA ASP A 416 18.16 -9.41 -1.88
C ASP A 416 16.97 -9.38 -2.86
N PHE A 417 16.00 -10.28 -2.66
CA PHE A 417 14.78 -10.34 -3.48
C PHE A 417 14.00 -9.03 -3.46
N VAL A 418 13.78 -8.43 -2.29
CA VAL A 418 13.02 -7.19 -2.13
C VAL A 418 13.72 -6.02 -2.80
N LEU A 419 15.04 -5.88 -2.65
CA LEU A 419 15.79 -4.81 -3.29
C LEU A 419 15.76 -4.91 -4.83
N GLU A 420 15.74 -6.12 -5.35
CA GLU A 420 15.68 -6.36 -6.79
C GLU A 420 14.26 -6.18 -7.36
N ASN A 421 13.22 -6.66 -6.66
CA ASN A 421 11.91 -6.88 -7.25
C ASN A 421 10.80 -5.97 -6.71
N ALA A 422 10.93 -5.35 -5.52
CA ALA A 422 9.84 -4.56 -4.95
C ALA A 422 9.60 -3.24 -5.68
N GLY A 423 8.35 -2.74 -5.58
CA GLY A 423 7.88 -1.53 -6.24
C GLY A 423 7.39 -1.77 -7.67
N ALA A 424 6.99 -0.70 -8.33
CA ALA A 424 6.52 -0.74 -9.72
C ALA A 424 7.70 -0.95 -10.68
N THR A 425 8.10 -2.20 -10.86
CA THR A 425 9.23 -2.60 -11.72
C THR A 425 8.88 -2.63 -13.20
N LEU A 426 7.60 -2.70 -13.55
CA LEU A 426 7.13 -2.69 -14.93
C LEU A 426 6.31 -1.43 -15.25
N PRO A 427 6.36 -0.99 -16.52
CA PRO A 427 7.23 -1.46 -17.60
C PRO A 427 8.72 -1.23 -17.32
N LYS A 428 9.06 -0.33 -16.39
CA LYS A 428 10.43 0.01 -15.98
C LYS A 428 10.42 0.57 -14.55
N ARG A 429 11.37 0.18 -13.72
CA ARG A 429 11.58 0.80 -12.41
C ARG A 429 11.99 2.26 -12.59
N ASP A 430 11.38 3.17 -11.82
CA ASP A 430 11.67 4.59 -11.95
C ASP A 430 12.89 5.03 -11.11
N PRO A 431 13.46 6.22 -11.39
CA PRO A 431 14.64 6.71 -10.67
C PRO A 431 14.43 6.88 -9.16
N VAL A 432 13.19 7.08 -8.68
CA VAL A 432 12.90 7.19 -7.24
C VAL A 432 13.08 5.85 -6.56
N ASP A 433 12.46 4.79 -7.09
CA ASP A 433 12.60 3.44 -6.53
C ASP A 433 14.01 2.88 -6.70
N GLU A 434 14.69 3.19 -7.81
CA GLU A 434 16.11 2.85 -8.01
C GLU A 434 17.00 3.50 -6.94
N ARG A 435 16.78 4.80 -6.64
CA ARG A 435 17.49 5.52 -5.58
C ARG A 435 17.20 4.89 -4.21
N ILE A 436 15.94 4.61 -3.88
CA ILE A 436 15.57 3.97 -2.61
C ILE A 436 16.26 2.62 -2.45
N ALA A 437 16.24 1.77 -3.48
CA ALA A 437 16.92 0.47 -3.45
C ALA A 437 18.45 0.62 -3.22
N ARG A 438 19.11 1.60 -3.88
CA ARG A 438 20.54 1.88 -3.65
C ARG A 438 20.81 2.39 -2.24
N VAL A 439 19.99 3.32 -1.74
CA VAL A 439 20.09 3.85 -0.37
C VAL A 439 19.98 2.73 0.66
N VAL A 440 19.01 1.83 0.51
CA VAL A 440 18.87 0.68 1.40
C VAL A 440 20.07 -0.24 1.28
N LYS A 441 20.53 -0.55 0.07
CA LYS A 441 21.68 -1.44 -0.17
C LYS A 441 22.96 -0.90 0.46
N THR A 442 23.25 0.38 0.26
CA THR A 442 24.50 1.02 0.70
C THR A 442 24.46 1.53 2.13
N GLY A 443 23.27 1.82 2.68
CA GLY A 443 23.10 2.54 3.94
C GLY A 443 23.41 4.04 3.86
N VAL A 444 23.74 4.56 2.66
CA VAL A 444 24.11 5.97 2.42
C VAL A 444 22.91 6.72 1.85
N ILE A 445 22.48 7.77 2.55
CA ILE A 445 21.35 8.60 2.08
C ILE A 445 21.76 9.44 0.88
N GLU A 446 20.97 9.36 -0.18
CA GLU A 446 21.09 10.18 -1.38
C GLU A 446 20.05 11.33 -1.31
N TYR A 447 20.51 12.56 -1.49
CA TYR A 447 19.68 13.77 -1.49
C TYR A 447 20.17 14.77 -2.52
N ALA A 448 19.36 15.79 -2.84
CA ALA A 448 19.72 16.83 -3.80
C ALA A 448 20.74 17.79 -3.19
N GLU A 449 21.94 17.88 -3.77
CA GLU A 449 23.04 18.73 -3.28
C GLU A 449 22.77 20.23 -3.46
N LYS A 450 22.02 20.62 -4.50
CA LYS A 450 21.75 22.01 -4.86
C LYS A 450 20.30 22.38 -4.59
N ILE A 451 19.89 22.29 -3.32
CA ILE A 451 18.57 22.73 -2.90
C ILE A 451 18.65 24.12 -2.27
N LYS A 452 17.73 25.00 -2.67
CA LYS A 452 17.52 26.28 -1.97
C LYS A 452 16.57 26.01 -0.79
N LEU A 453 17.11 25.90 0.41
CA LEU A 453 16.33 25.62 1.62
C LEU A 453 15.29 26.71 1.90
N ASP A 454 15.55 27.97 1.49
CA ASP A 454 14.60 29.07 1.66
C ASP A 454 13.31 28.88 0.82
N ASP A 455 13.38 28.09 -0.25
CA ASP A 455 12.21 27.76 -1.07
C ASP A 455 11.38 26.59 -0.50
N ILE A 456 11.87 25.92 0.55
CA ILE A 456 11.17 24.81 1.21
C ILE A 456 10.27 25.38 2.32
N PRO A 457 8.97 25.04 2.34
CA PRO A 457 8.08 25.46 3.42
C PRO A 457 8.61 25.02 4.79
N LYS A 458 8.60 25.94 5.75
CA LYS A 458 8.95 25.66 7.14
C LYS A 458 7.68 25.28 7.90
N PHE A 459 7.77 24.17 8.62
CA PHE A 459 6.68 23.66 9.44
C PHE A 459 7.02 23.88 10.91
N GLU A 460 6.18 24.66 11.60
CA GLU A 460 6.34 24.91 13.03
C GLU A 460 6.17 23.62 13.84
N HIS A 461 6.89 23.54 14.95
CA HIS A 461 6.84 22.41 15.89
C HIS A 461 7.26 21.04 15.34
N ARG A 462 8.06 21.00 14.28
CA ARG A 462 8.70 19.75 13.85
C ARG A 462 9.62 19.20 14.95
N ARG A 463 9.67 17.87 15.05
CA ARG A 463 10.60 17.18 15.98
C ARG A 463 12.02 17.11 15.43
N LEU A 464 12.16 17.14 14.12
CA LEU A 464 13.44 17.01 13.42
C LEU A 464 13.92 18.37 12.91
N PRO A 465 15.26 18.58 12.84
CA PRO A 465 15.86 19.78 12.28
C PRO A 465 15.60 19.90 10.77
N ASP A 466 15.77 21.11 10.22
CA ASP A 466 15.53 21.42 8.82
C ASP A 466 16.37 20.59 7.83
N ASP A 467 17.53 20.11 8.28
CA ASP A 467 18.42 19.27 7.47
C ASP A 467 18.21 17.76 7.63
N SER A 468 17.09 17.34 8.23
CA SER A 468 16.72 15.92 8.43
C SER A 468 16.73 15.10 7.13
N TYR A 469 16.53 15.75 5.99
CA TYR A 469 16.60 15.11 4.67
C TYR A 469 17.97 14.46 4.38
N LYS A 470 19.06 14.99 4.96
CA LYS A 470 20.39 14.38 4.86
C LYS A 470 20.49 13.03 5.59
N SER A 471 19.55 12.78 6.49
CA SER A 471 19.41 11.51 7.21
C SER A 471 18.24 10.67 6.68
N GLY A 472 17.62 11.05 5.56
CA GLY A 472 16.58 10.32 4.87
C GLY A 472 15.14 10.72 5.23
N ILE A 473 14.92 11.66 6.17
CA ILE A 473 13.57 12.12 6.52
C ILE A 473 13.30 13.48 5.89
N ILE A 474 12.46 13.49 4.88
CA ILE A 474 12.20 14.64 4.03
C ILE A 474 10.89 15.36 4.40
N THR A 475 10.80 16.65 4.05
CA THR A 475 9.58 17.47 4.16
C THR A 475 9.08 17.94 2.80
N ASP A 476 9.94 17.85 1.79
CA ASP A 476 9.64 18.30 0.43
C ASP A 476 10.36 17.39 -0.56
N ILE A 477 9.66 17.02 -1.61
CA ILE A 477 10.19 16.10 -2.65
C ILE A 477 11.41 16.66 -3.37
N ARG A 478 11.59 18.00 -3.42
CA ARG A 478 12.76 18.64 -4.01
C ARG A 478 14.06 18.30 -3.29
N GLN A 479 13.95 17.92 -2.00
CA GLN A 479 15.10 17.46 -1.21
C GLN A 479 15.72 16.14 -1.73
N VAL A 480 14.96 15.42 -2.55
CA VAL A 480 15.38 14.14 -3.15
C VAL A 480 15.26 14.11 -4.69
N GLY A 481 15.21 15.29 -5.33
CA GLY A 481 15.20 15.44 -6.78
C GLY A 481 13.82 15.60 -7.42
N GLY A 482 12.72 15.51 -6.64
CA GLY A 482 11.36 15.72 -7.12
C GLY A 482 10.81 14.59 -7.99
N TYR A 483 9.76 14.89 -8.74
CA TYR A 483 9.13 13.94 -9.65
C TYR A 483 10.05 13.63 -10.85
N PRO A 484 10.24 12.37 -11.22
CA PRO A 484 10.92 11.99 -12.45
C PRO A 484 10.07 12.37 -13.67
N VAL A 485 10.72 12.40 -14.84
CA VAL A 485 10.04 12.57 -16.12
C VAL A 485 9.79 11.17 -16.70
N TYR A 486 8.53 10.87 -17.01
CA TYR A 486 8.14 9.62 -17.65
C TYR A 486 7.88 9.86 -19.14
N LYS A 487 8.47 9.03 -20.00
CA LYS A 487 8.32 9.09 -21.45
C LYS A 487 7.84 7.74 -21.98
N GLY A 488 6.97 7.76 -22.94
CA GLY A 488 6.49 6.57 -23.64
C GLY A 488 5.70 6.96 -24.89
N VAL A 489 5.70 6.07 -25.87
CA VAL A 489 4.93 6.24 -27.10
C VAL A 489 3.77 5.26 -27.05
N PRO A 490 2.53 5.73 -27.24
CA PRO A 490 1.37 4.84 -27.32
C PRO A 490 1.57 3.72 -28.34
N TYR A 491 1.15 2.51 -27.97
CA TYR A 491 1.11 1.39 -28.91
C TYR A 491 -0.14 1.44 -29.78
N LYS A 492 -0.10 0.76 -30.93
CA LYS A 492 -1.26 0.59 -31.80
C LYS A 492 -2.18 -0.47 -31.20
N ASP A 493 -3.45 -0.12 -31.06
CA ASP A 493 -4.56 -0.92 -30.55
C ASP A 493 -5.78 -0.48 -31.37
N SER A 494 -6.08 -1.23 -32.42
CA SER A 494 -6.99 -0.79 -33.51
C SER A 494 -8.45 -0.83 -33.09
N ASP A 495 -8.86 -1.79 -32.29
CA ASP A 495 -10.23 -1.97 -31.80
C ASP A 495 -10.46 -1.45 -30.38
N ARG A 496 -9.36 -1.04 -29.70
CA ARG A 496 -9.36 -0.42 -28.36
C ARG A 496 -9.82 -1.35 -27.25
N ASP A 497 -9.42 -2.59 -27.35
CA ASP A 497 -9.70 -3.61 -26.34
C ASP A 497 -8.59 -3.73 -25.28
N GLY A 498 -7.51 -2.93 -25.42
CA GLY A 498 -6.39 -2.86 -24.49
C GLY A 498 -5.26 -3.83 -24.78
N MET A 499 -5.40 -4.70 -25.78
CA MET A 499 -4.31 -5.51 -26.30
C MET A 499 -3.66 -4.79 -27.49
N PRO A 500 -2.34 -4.76 -27.61
CA PRO A 500 -1.69 -4.20 -28.81
C PRO A 500 -1.89 -5.10 -30.03
N ASP A 501 -2.15 -4.52 -31.21
CA ASP A 501 -2.30 -5.25 -32.49
C ASP A 501 -1.22 -6.33 -32.68
N TRP A 502 0.06 -6.02 -32.38
CA TRP A 502 1.16 -6.96 -32.56
C TRP A 502 1.06 -8.19 -31.64
N TRP A 503 0.47 -8.06 -30.45
CA TRP A 503 0.29 -9.18 -29.52
C TRP A 503 -0.84 -10.09 -30.02
N GLU A 504 -1.92 -9.52 -30.50
CA GLU A 504 -3.04 -10.23 -31.08
C GLU A 504 -2.62 -10.98 -32.33
N GLU A 505 -1.94 -10.29 -33.29
CA GLU A 505 -1.37 -10.91 -34.50
C GLU A 505 -0.41 -12.08 -34.16
N LYS A 506 0.35 -11.97 -33.10
CA LYS A 506 1.29 -13.03 -32.65
C LYS A 506 0.57 -14.30 -32.21
N PHE A 507 -0.62 -14.18 -31.65
CA PHE A 507 -1.37 -15.29 -31.07
C PHE A 507 -2.67 -15.61 -31.84
N ASP A 508 -2.74 -15.22 -33.11
CA ASP A 508 -3.87 -15.47 -34.01
C ASP A 508 -5.22 -14.93 -33.49
N LEU A 509 -5.18 -13.81 -32.74
CA LEU A 509 -6.34 -13.01 -32.35
C LEU A 509 -6.59 -11.95 -33.42
N ASN A 510 -7.76 -11.27 -33.35
CA ASN A 510 -8.17 -10.33 -34.41
C ASN A 510 -8.06 -8.86 -33.91
N PRO A 511 -7.07 -8.07 -34.38
CA PRO A 511 -6.88 -6.66 -33.96
C PRO A 511 -8.03 -5.70 -34.36
N ASN A 512 -9.14 -6.21 -34.85
CA ASN A 512 -10.35 -5.46 -35.21
C ASN A 512 -11.62 -6.05 -34.55
N ASP A 513 -11.47 -6.88 -33.50
CA ASP A 513 -12.59 -7.49 -32.79
C ASP A 513 -12.40 -7.39 -31.27
N ALA A 514 -12.76 -6.26 -30.70
CA ALA A 514 -12.65 -6.00 -29.27
C ALA A 514 -13.37 -7.02 -28.35
N ALA A 515 -14.16 -7.94 -28.89
CA ALA A 515 -14.82 -8.97 -28.11
C ALA A 515 -13.89 -10.11 -27.70
N ASP A 516 -12.79 -10.31 -28.40
CA ASP A 516 -11.87 -11.41 -28.15
C ASP A 516 -11.00 -11.19 -26.91
N ALA A 517 -10.86 -9.94 -26.42
CA ALA A 517 -10.20 -9.63 -25.14
C ALA A 517 -10.74 -10.44 -23.96
N ASN A 518 -12.04 -10.68 -23.93
CA ASN A 518 -12.70 -11.48 -22.91
C ASN A 518 -12.79 -12.99 -23.25
N GLY A 519 -12.25 -13.40 -24.42
CA GLY A 519 -12.06 -14.81 -24.75
C GLY A 519 -11.01 -15.48 -23.85
N ASP A 520 -10.99 -16.80 -23.88
CA ASP A 520 -9.95 -17.60 -23.22
C ASP A 520 -9.44 -18.62 -24.26
N ILE A 521 -8.41 -18.24 -25.00
CA ILE A 521 -7.94 -18.96 -26.19
C ILE A 521 -7.47 -20.39 -25.89
N ASN A 522 -6.94 -20.66 -24.69
CA ASN A 522 -6.44 -21.99 -24.31
C ASN A 522 -7.27 -22.67 -23.22
N GLY A 523 -8.32 -22.02 -22.70
CA GLY A 523 -9.23 -22.57 -21.69
C GLY A 523 -8.58 -22.81 -20.33
N ASP A 524 -7.64 -21.95 -19.90
CA ASP A 524 -6.95 -22.04 -18.61
C ASP A 524 -7.60 -21.21 -17.50
N GLY A 525 -8.62 -20.41 -17.84
CA GLY A 525 -9.41 -19.60 -16.90
C GLY A 525 -9.07 -18.12 -16.89
N TYR A 526 -7.93 -17.69 -17.44
CA TYR A 526 -7.64 -16.28 -17.67
C TYR A 526 -8.13 -15.81 -19.04
N THR A 527 -8.73 -14.64 -19.10
CA THR A 527 -9.12 -14.02 -20.37
C THR A 527 -7.89 -13.61 -21.19
N ASN A 528 -8.06 -13.36 -22.51
CA ASN A 528 -6.95 -12.99 -23.36
C ASN A 528 -6.29 -11.69 -22.92
N ILE A 529 -7.07 -10.68 -22.50
CA ILE A 529 -6.51 -9.47 -21.91
C ILE A 529 -5.74 -9.77 -20.60
N GLU A 530 -6.21 -10.70 -19.74
CA GLU A 530 -5.45 -11.10 -18.56
C GLU A 530 -4.16 -11.84 -18.93
N LYS A 531 -4.17 -12.63 -20.00
CA LYS A 531 -2.93 -13.26 -20.51
C LYS A 531 -1.93 -12.21 -20.97
N TYR A 532 -2.38 -11.20 -21.72
CA TYR A 532 -1.52 -10.10 -22.13
C TYR A 532 -0.92 -9.36 -20.92
N ILE A 533 -1.76 -8.82 -20.04
CA ILE A 533 -1.28 -7.98 -18.92
C ILE A 533 -0.43 -8.74 -17.89
N ASN A 534 -0.58 -10.06 -17.80
CA ASN A 534 0.16 -10.91 -16.86
C ASN A 534 1.26 -11.74 -17.53
N GLY A 535 1.50 -11.58 -18.83
CA GLY A 535 2.56 -12.30 -19.54
C GLY A 535 2.35 -13.82 -19.59
N ILE A 536 1.12 -14.30 -19.53
CA ILE A 536 0.78 -15.72 -19.67
C ILE A 536 0.92 -16.10 -21.13
N ASN A 537 1.56 -17.25 -21.39
CA ASN A 537 1.64 -17.76 -22.77
C ASN A 537 0.31 -18.39 -23.21
N PRO A 538 -0.40 -17.83 -24.21
CA PRO A 538 -1.66 -18.38 -24.67
C PRO A 538 -1.57 -19.78 -25.30
N GLU A 539 -0.39 -20.19 -25.74
CA GLU A 539 -0.16 -21.51 -26.35
C GLU A 539 -0.04 -22.64 -25.31
N THR A 540 0.12 -22.29 -24.03
CA THR A 540 0.38 -23.28 -22.97
C THR A 540 -0.78 -23.26 -21.97
N LYS A 541 -1.54 -24.34 -21.92
CA LYS A 541 -2.60 -24.50 -20.91
C LYS A 541 -2.01 -24.95 -19.56
N ILE A 542 -2.24 -24.15 -18.51
CA ILE A 542 -1.83 -24.43 -17.14
C ILE A 542 -3.08 -24.56 -16.28
N ASP A 543 -3.12 -25.54 -15.38
CA ASP A 543 -4.18 -25.61 -14.36
C ASP A 543 -3.83 -24.70 -13.17
N TRP A 544 -4.21 -23.45 -13.25
CA TRP A 544 -3.96 -22.42 -12.23
C TRP A 544 -4.67 -22.67 -10.89
N ARG A 545 -5.59 -23.62 -10.82
CA ARG A 545 -6.20 -24.07 -9.56
C ARG A 545 -5.24 -24.88 -8.72
N ASN A 546 -4.20 -25.43 -9.33
CA ASN A 546 -3.16 -26.14 -8.62
C ASN A 546 -2.07 -25.18 -8.13
N PRO A 547 -1.92 -24.98 -6.81
CA PRO A 547 -0.95 -24.03 -6.26
C PRO A 547 0.51 -24.27 -6.70
N LYS A 548 0.86 -25.49 -7.08
CA LYS A 548 2.20 -25.84 -7.58
C LYS A 548 2.56 -25.13 -8.89
N PHE A 549 1.57 -24.70 -9.65
CA PHE A 549 1.76 -23.97 -10.91
C PHE A 549 1.59 -22.47 -10.75
N ASN A 550 1.30 -21.97 -9.53
CA ASN A 550 1.18 -20.55 -9.28
C ASN A 550 2.56 -19.91 -9.13
N TYR A 551 3.08 -19.32 -10.20
CA TYR A 551 4.37 -18.61 -10.23
C TYR A 551 4.23 -17.27 -10.98
N ASP A 552 5.07 -16.30 -10.64
CA ASP A 552 5.07 -15.00 -11.28
C ASP A 552 5.60 -15.09 -12.73
N THR A 553 4.69 -15.04 -13.67
CA THR A 553 4.98 -15.12 -15.11
C THR A 553 5.66 -13.86 -15.66
N LEU A 554 5.42 -12.69 -15.07
CA LEU A 554 6.05 -11.43 -15.49
C LEU A 554 7.51 -11.36 -15.09
N ARG A 555 7.86 -11.79 -13.88
CA ARG A 555 9.25 -11.82 -13.39
C ARG A 555 10.14 -12.70 -14.26
N ALA A 556 9.64 -13.85 -14.70
CA ALA A 556 10.39 -14.78 -15.52
C ALA A 556 10.73 -14.27 -16.93
N LYS A 557 10.02 -13.23 -17.42
CA LYS A 557 10.09 -12.81 -18.83
C LYS A 557 10.64 -11.40 -19.06
N GLY A 558 10.82 -10.58 -18.01
CA GLY A 558 11.19 -9.16 -18.17
C GLY A 558 10.07 -8.31 -18.80
N ASN A 559 10.38 -7.07 -19.18
CA ASN A 559 9.40 -6.13 -19.71
C ASN A 559 8.72 -6.64 -21.00
N LEU A 560 7.42 -6.80 -20.97
CA LEU A 560 6.59 -7.24 -22.11
C LEU A 560 6.79 -6.39 -23.38
N HIS A 561 6.94 -5.07 -23.24
CA HIS A 561 7.11 -4.14 -24.33
C HIS A 561 8.56 -4.09 -24.87
N ALA A 562 9.58 -4.29 -24.04
CA ALA A 562 10.97 -4.25 -24.47
C ALA A 562 11.37 -5.43 -25.35
N ARG A 563 10.85 -6.64 -25.07
CA ARG A 563 11.16 -7.85 -25.85
C ARG A 563 10.74 -7.79 -27.30
N ILE A 564 9.67 -7.06 -27.59
CA ILE A 564 9.09 -7.01 -28.94
C ILE A 564 9.81 -6.00 -29.81
N GLN A 565 10.39 -4.98 -29.22
CA GLN A 565 11.32 -4.09 -29.95
C GLN A 565 12.62 -4.82 -30.30
N ASP A 566 13.07 -5.77 -29.47
CA ASP A 566 14.28 -6.57 -29.73
C ASP A 566 14.01 -7.72 -30.73
N GLU A 567 12.84 -8.33 -30.72
CA GLU A 567 12.46 -9.36 -31.71
C GLU A 567 12.17 -8.79 -33.13
N LYS A 568 11.97 -7.46 -33.24
CA LYS A 568 11.81 -6.75 -34.54
C LYS A 568 13.10 -6.14 -35.08
N ARG A 569 14.23 -6.28 -34.39
CA ARG A 569 15.58 -5.95 -34.87
C ARG A 569 16.30 -7.21 -35.34
#